data_5ec5b996c9213fe172beb1ffa9badc5a
#
_entry.id   5ec5b996c9213fe172beb1ffa9badc5a
#
_cell.length_a   1.000
_cell.length_b   1.000
_cell.length_c   1.000
_cell.angle_alpha   90.00
_cell.angle_beta   90.00
_cell.angle_gamma   90.00
#
_symmetry.space_group_name_H-M   'P 1'
#
loop_
_entity.id
_entity.type
_entity.pdbx_description
1 polymer ?
#
loop_
_entity_poly.entity_id
_entity_poly.type
_entity_poly.pdbx_seq_one_letter_code
_entity_poly.pdbx_strand_id
1 'polypeptide(L)'
;MLKSLSLFLLVSLMFTLVPPSFSSERVLTTIIVRVVSKDSKIVGSGVGGAFVRIKNFETGEILAQGKQEGGTGDTEKIMVQPHRRGETLYDTRDAAFFKAEVLLDKPTQVEIYAEAPLGYPHNIQKGSKTLTLIPGKHILGEGVIIELNGLIVNILSQPPKEALKKREEILVRAEIRML
;
A
#
# COMPACT_ATOMS: atom_id res chain seq x y z
N MET A 1 40.14 -54.76 -37.59
CA MET A 1 40.26 -53.64 -36.68
C MET A 1 39.48 -52.42 -37.20
N LEU A 2 38.16 -52.49 -37.51
CA LEU A 2 37.42 -51.41 -38.11
C LEU A 2 35.97 -51.26 -37.56
N LYS A 3 35.71 -51.71 -36.32
CA LYS A 3 34.35 -51.63 -35.70
C LYS A 3 34.27 -50.77 -34.44
N SER A 4 35.37 -50.10 -34.05
CA SER A 4 35.39 -49.30 -32.80
C SER A 4 35.29 -47.78 -33.03
N LEU A 5 35.27 -47.27 -34.23
CA LEU A 5 35.31 -45.83 -34.53
C LEU A 5 33.90 -45.24 -34.74
N SER A 6 32.85 -46.06 -34.93
CA SER A 6 31.49 -45.60 -35.23
C SER A 6 30.66 -45.30 -33.99
N LEU A 7 31.05 -45.76 -32.81
CA LEU A 7 30.26 -45.58 -31.56
C LEU A 7 30.61 -44.25 -30.86
N PHE A 8 31.78 -43.67 -31.12
CA PHE A 8 32.17 -42.37 -30.49
C PHE A 8 31.59 -41.14 -31.18
N LEU A 9 31.10 -41.24 -32.40
CA LEU A 9 30.51 -40.13 -33.13
C LEU A 9 29.03 -39.89 -32.79
N LEU A 10 28.35 -40.87 -32.21
CA LEU A 10 26.90 -40.77 -31.86
C LEU A 10 26.65 -40.15 -30.49
N VAL A 11 27.63 -40.09 -29.59
CA VAL A 11 27.51 -39.51 -28.25
C VAL A 11 27.73 -38.00 -28.23
N SER A 12 28.39 -37.45 -29.26
CA SER A 12 28.72 -36.01 -29.32
C SER A 12 27.58 -35.10 -29.82
N LEU A 13 26.48 -35.64 -30.32
CA LEU A 13 25.39 -34.82 -30.92
C LEU A 13 24.18 -34.59 -29.99
N MET A 14 24.25 -35.00 -28.73
CA MET A 14 23.13 -34.84 -27.78
C MET A 14 23.26 -33.66 -26.81
N PHE A 15 24.16 -32.71 -27.07
CA PHE A 15 24.51 -31.70 -26.05
C PHE A 15 24.29 -30.25 -26.46
N THR A 16 23.32 -29.90 -27.28
CA THR A 16 23.01 -28.46 -27.53
C THR A 16 21.55 -28.19 -27.85
N LEU A 17 20.63 -28.59 -26.98
CA LEU A 17 19.30 -28.00 -26.95
C LEU A 17 19.10 -27.36 -25.57
N VAL A 18 19.90 -26.34 -25.26
CA VAL A 18 19.55 -25.38 -24.23
C VAL A 18 18.48 -24.47 -24.83
N PRO A 19 17.21 -24.52 -24.39
CA PRO A 19 16.25 -23.60 -24.92
C PRO A 19 16.68 -22.16 -24.57
N PRO A 20 16.55 -21.20 -25.50
CA PRO A 20 16.83 -19.81 -25.18
C PRO A 20 16.01 -19.41 -23.97
N SER A 21 16.67 -19.04 -22.88
CA SER A 21 16.02 -18.41 -21.73
C SER A 21 15.52 -17.06 -22.22
N PHE A 22 14.25 -16.97 -22.58
CA PHE A 22 13.58 -15.69 -22.78
C PHE A 22 13.57 -14.98 -21.42
N SER A 23 14.59 -14.16 -21.17
CA SER A 23 14.53 -13.16 -20.12
C SER A 23 13.46 -12.16 -20.54
N SER A 24 12.27 -12.22 -19.95
CA SER A 24 11.25 -11.21 -20.22
C SER A 24 11.79 -9.88 -19.70
N GLU A 25 11.76 -8.86 -20.55
CA GLU A 25 12.21 -7.52 -20.19
C GLU A 25 11.32 -6.96 -19.08
N ARG A 26 11.96 -6.48 -18.01
CA ARG A 26 11.22 -5.85 -16.91
C ARG A 26 10.79 -4.43 -17.29
N VAL A 27 9.52 -4.14 -17.15
CA VAL A 27 8.92 -2.86 -17.53
C VAL A 27 8.56 -2.09 -16.29
N LEU A 28 8.95 -0.80 -16.25
CA LEU A 28 8.65 0.10 -15.14
C LEU A 28 7.14 0.37 -15.07
N THR A 29 6.58 0.19 -13.88
CA THR A 29 5.16 0.44 -13.57
C THR A 29 5.07 1.40 -12.40
N THR A 30 4.49 2.57 -12.61
CA THR A 30 4.28 3.58 -11.57
C THR A 30 2.90 3.43 -10.94
N ILE A 31 2.85 3.50 -9.60
CA ILE A 31 1.62 3.37 -8.83
C ILE A 31 1.55 4.52 -7.83
N ILE A 32 0.43 5.24 -7.84
CA ILE A 32 0.06 6.18 -6.79
C ILE A 32 -0.84 5.45 -5.79
N VAL A 33 -0.56 5.59 -4.51
CA VAL A 33 -1.40 5.09 -3.42
C VAL A 33 -1.78 6.26 -2.53
N ARG A 34 -3.06 6.33 -2.15
CA ARG A 34 -3.57 7.31 -1.19
C ARG A 34 -4.27 6.59 -0.05
N VAL A 35 -3.88 6.92 1.17
CA VAL A 35 -4.52 6.47 2.40
C VAL A 35 -5.47 7.57 2.85
N VAL A 36 -6.74 7.22 2.97
CA VAL A 36 -7.80 8.15 3.29
C VAL A 36 -8.54 7.71 4.54
N SER A 37 -9.10 8.65 5.24
CA SER A 37 -10.02 8.42 6.35
C SER A 37 -11.41 8.17 5.77
N LYS A 38 -12.08 7.11 6.21
CA LYS A 38 -13.43 6.77 5.76
C LYS A 38 -14.37 7.94 5.95
N ASP A 39 -15.12 8.26 4.89
CA ASP A 39 -16.06 9.39 4.85
C ASP A 39 -15.41 10.75 5.19
N SER A 40 -14.12 10.90 4.94
CA SER A 40 -13.35 12.08 5.29
C SER A 40 -12.18 12.32 4.33
N LYS A 41 -11.18 13.05 4.79
CA LYS A 41 -10.04 13.55 4.02
C LYS A 41 -8.88 12.55 3.91
N ILE A 42 -7.86 12.94 3.15
CA ILE A 42 -6.61 12.19 3.03
C ILE A 42 -5.83 12.26 4.34
N VAL A 43 -5.21 11.15 4.75
CA VAL A 43 -4.32 11.11 5.92
C VAL A 43 -3.04 11.87 5.60
N GLY A 44 -2.96 13.10 6.08
CA GLY A 44 -1.85 14.01 5.81
C GLY A 44 -0.76 13.98 6.88
N SER A 45 0.32 14.76 6.62
CA SER A 45 1.47 14.89 7.51
C SER A 45 1.12 15.44 8.89
N GLY A 46 0.00 16.18 9.05
CA GLY A 46 -0.46 16.73 10.33
C GLY A 46 -0.79 15.68 11.40
N VAL A 47 -1.10 14.45 10.99
CA VAL A 47 -1.30 13.28 11.88
C VAL A 47 -0.16 12.26 11.76
N GLY A 48 0.99 12.68 11.21
CA GLY A 48 2.17 11.86 11.01
C GLY A 48 2.22 11.12 9.69
N GLY A 49 1.21 11.26 8.81
CA GLY A 49 1.12 10.54 7.54
C GLY A 49 0.75 9.07 7.72
N ALA A 50 0.95 8.30 6.63
CA ALA A 50 0.73 6.87 6.60
C ALA A 50 1.95 6.13 6.09
N PHE A 51 2.19 4.92 6.58
CA PHE A 51 3.16 4.00 5.99
C PHE A 51 2.45 3.11 4.97
N VAL A 52 3.05 2.94 3.80
CA VAL A 52 2.53 2.11 2.71
C VAL A 52 3.57 1.07 2.32
N ARG A 53 3.12 -0.16 2.07
CA ARG A 53 3.94 -1.25 1.57
C ARG A 53 3.22 -1.98 0.45
N ILE A 54 3.93 -2.22 -0.64
CA ILE A 54 3.47 -3.04 -1.77
C ILE A 54 4.31 -4.31 -1.78
N LYS A 55 3.67 -5.46 -1.67
CA LYS A 55 4.34 -6.75 -1.73
C LYS A 55 3.71 -7.64 -2.81
N ASN A 56 4.52 -8.47 -3.43
CA ASN A 56 4.04 -9.56 -4.27
C ASN A 56 3.19 -10.52 -3.41
N PHE A 57 1.96 -10.76 -3.84
CA PHE A 57 1.00 -11.56 -3.06
C PHE A 57 1.43 -13.04 -2.95
N GLU A 58 2.04 -13.59 -4.00
CA GLU A 58 2.43 -15.00 -4.05
C GLU A 58 3.76 -15.26 -3.31
N THR A 59 4.75 -14.39 -3.53
CA THR A 59 6.12 -14.60 -2.99
C THR A 59 6.35 -13.92 -1.65
N GLY A 60 5.53 -12.92 -1.30
CA GLY A 60 5.75 -12.07 -0.14
C GLY A 60 6.87 -11.04 -0.30
N GLU A 61 7.54 -10.99 -1.46
CA GLU A 61 8.59 -10.03 -1.76
C GLU A 61 8.06 -8.59 -1.66
N ILE A 62 8.81 -7.72 -0.97
CA ILE A 62 8.49 -6.29 -0.88
C ILE A 62 8.97 -5.62 -2.17
N LEU A 63 8.02 -5.15 -2.97
CA LEU A 63 8.29 -4.46 -4.23
C LEU A 63 8.55 -2.97 -4.03
N ALA A 64 7.85 -2.34 -3.09
CA ALA A 64 8.06 -0.95 -2.70
C ALA A 64 7.49 -0.72 -1.30
N GLN A 65 8.07 0.23 -0.58
CA GLN A 65 7.52 0.73 0.68
C GLN A 65 7.98 2.14 0.96
N GLY A 66 7.19 2.88 1.72
CA GLY A 66 7.54 4.23 2.10
C GLY A 66 6.41 4.93 2.83
N LYS A 67 6.55 6.22 3.00
CA LYS A 67 5.62 7.05 3.72
C LYS A 67 4.79 7.90 2.76
N GLN A 68 3.49 7.97 3.02
CA GLN A 68 2.62 8.96 2.42
C GLN A 68 2.78 10.27 3.18
N GLU A 69 3.12 11.32 2.47
CA GLU A 69 3.30 12.66 3.03
C GLU A 69 2.63 13.71 2.14
N GLY A 70 2.24 14.83 2.74
CA GLY A 70 1.56 15.95 2.09
C GLY A 70 0.36 16.43 2.90
N GLY A 71 -0.48 17.22 2.26
CA GLY A 71 -1.68 17.80 2.84
C GLY A 71 -2.88 16.84 2.83
N THR A 72 -3.98 17.33 3.37
CA THR A 72 -5.26 16.59 3.43
C THR A 72 -6.08 16.67 2.13
N GLY A 73 -5.53 17.31 1.11
CA GLY A 73 -6.23 17.62 -0.13
C GLY A 73 -7.26 18.75 0.03
N ASP A 74 -8.05 18.97 -1.01
CA ASP A 74 -9.15 19.93 -0.98
C ASP A 74 -10.31 19.37 -0.16
N THR A 75 -10.37 19.75 1.11
CA THR A 75 -11.35 19.23 2.08
C THR A 75 -12.78 19.68 1.77
N GLU A 76 -12.97 20.84 1.12
CA GLU A 76 -14.29 21.28 0.71
C GLU A 76 -14.83 20.38 -0.41
N LYS A 77 -14.01 20.12 -1.43
CA LYS A 77 -14.34 19.18 -2.51
C LYS A 77 -14.59 17.76 -1.99
N ILE A 78 -13.75 17.28 -1.07
CA ILE A 78 -13.80 15.89 -0.59
C ILE A 78 -14.99 15.67 0.35
N MET A 79 -15.33 16.63 1.22
CA MET A 79 -16.25 16.40 2.35
C MET A 79 -17.57 17.13 2.24
N VAL A 80 -17.66 18.20 1.44
CA VAL A 80 -18.84 19.09 1.45
C VAL A 80 -19.58 19.07 0.11
N GLN A 81 -18.85 19.07 -1.00
CA GLN A 81 -19.47 19.11 -2.32
C GLN A 81 -20.11 17.77 -2.70
N PRO A 82 -21.26 17.77 -3.40
CA PRO A 82 -21.84 16.53 -3.91
C PRO A 82 -20.92 15.89 -4.96
N HIS A 83 -20.64 14.60 -4.79
CA HIS A 83 -19.76 13.86 -5.68
C HIS A 83 -20.51 13.29 -6.88
N ARG A 84 -19.89 13.35 -8.06
CA ARG A 84 -20.39 12.76 -9.28
C ARG A 84 -19.65 11.47 -9.60
N ARG A 85 -20.33 10.50 -10.21
CA ARG A 85 -19.69 9.26 -10.63
C ARG A 85 -18.58 9.53 -11.64
N GLY A 86 -17.39 9.00 -11.37
CA GLY A 86 -16.20 9.17 -12.20
C GLY A 86 -15.43 10.49 -11.96
N GLU A 87 -15.82 11.26 -10.96
CA GLU A 87 -15.09 12.43 -10.54
C GLU A 87 -13.83 12.03 -9.75
N THR A 88 -12.72 12.75 -9.98
CA THR A 88 -11.48 12.62 -9.21
C THR A 88 -11.59 13.46 -7.94
N LEU A 89 -11.56 12.82 -6.77
CA LEU A 89 -11.75 13.48 -5.48
C LEU A 89 -10.44 13.83 -4.79
N TYR A 90 -9.52 12.86 -4.79
CA TYR A 90 -8.32 12.94 -3.95
C TYR A 90 -7.08 13.44 -4.68
N ASP A 91 -7.10 13.53 -6.02
CA ASP A 91 -6.01 14.10 -6.80
C ASP A 91 -6.14 15.62 -6.89
N THR A 92 -5.90 16.28 -5.76
CA THR A 92 -5.98 17.73 -5.60
C THR A 92 -4.61 18.29 -5.23
N ARG A 93 -4.47 19.63 -5.33
CA ARG A 93 -3.22 20.29 -4.99
C ARG A 93 -2.79 19.98 -3.56
N ASP A 94 -1.49 19.71 -3.39
CA ASP A 94 -0.85 19.40 -2.10
C ASP A 94 -1.40 18.15 -1.38
N ALA A 95 -2.25 17.36 -2.05
CA ALA A 95 -2.80 16.12 -1.54
C ALA A 95 -1.72 15.08 -1.28
N ALA A 96 -1.71 14.47 -0.10
CA ALA A 96 -0.74 13.44 0.26
C ALA A 96 -0.91 12.18 -0.60
N PHE A 97 0.22 11.59 -0.99
CA PHE A 97 0.27 10.30 -1.69
C PHE A 97 1.60 9.59 -1.44
N PHE A 98 1.62 8.30 -1.69
CA PHE A 98 2.84 7.51 -1.83
C PHE A 98 3.00 7.11 -3.30
N LYS A 99 4.14 7.45 -3.90
CA LYS A 99 4.50 7.03 -5.26
C LYS A 99 5.46 5.85 -5.22
N ALA A 100 5.10 4.77 -5.89
CA ALA A 100 5.96 3.61 -6.09
C ALA A 100 6.32 3.44 -7.57
N GLU A 101 7.52 2.98 -7.83
CA GLU A 101 8.01 2.58 -9.15
C GLU A 101 8.52 1.13 -9.04
N VAL A 102 7.83 0.22 -9.73
CA VAL A 102 8.07 -1.21 -9.64
C VAL A 102 8.43 -1.77 -11.02
N LEU A 103 9.46 -2.59 -11.09
CA LEU A 103 9.85 -3.30 -12.31
C LEU A 103 9.15 -4.66 -12.38
N LEU A 104 8.33 -4.87 -13.39
CA LEU A 104 7.55 -6.09 -13.59
C LEU A 104 7.87 -6.72 -14.95
N ASP A 105 7.98 -8.04 -14.98
CA ASP A 105 8.17 -8.83 -16.21
C ASP A 105 6.88 -9.51 -16.69
N LYS A 106 5.88 -9.62 -15.80
CA LYS A 106 4.58 -10.24 -16.04
C LYS A 106 3.49 -9.61 -15.19
N PRO A 107 2.20 -9.81 -15.51
CA PRO A 107 1.11 -9.44 -14.60
C PRO A 107 1.33 -10.07 -13.23
N THR A 108 1.37 -9.22 -12.19
CA THR A 108 1.73 -9.61 -10.83
C THR A 108 0.64 -9.19 -9.86
N GLN A 109 0.10 -10.15 -9.12
CA GLN A 109 -0.82 -9.85 -8.03
C GLN A 109 -0.03 -9.28 -6.85
N VAL A 110 -0.49 -8.12 -6.35
CA VAL A 110 0.14 -7.44 -5.22
C VAL A 110 -0.87 -7.19 -4.10
N GLU A 111 -0.38 -7.20 -2.87
CA GLU A 111 -1.08 -6.63 -1.73
C GLU A 111 -0.48 -5.27 -1.41
N ILE A 112 -1.32 -4.24 -1.39
CA ILE A 112 -0.97 -2.91 -0.93
C ILE A 112 -1.51 -2.76 0.49
N TYR A 113 -0.60 -2.70 1.45
CA TYR A 113 -0.88 -2.53 2.86
C TYR A 113 -0.61 -1.08 3.27
N ALA A 114 -1.44 -0.55 4.15
CA ALA A 114 -1.23 0.75 4.75
C ALA A 114 -1.53 0.74 6.25
N GLU A 115 -0.80 1.57 7.00
CA GLU A 115 -1.06 1.85 8.41
C GLU A 115 -0.92 3.34 8.70
N ALA A 116 -1.84 3.86 9.49
CA ALA A 116 -1.91 5.27 9.91
C ALA A 116 -2.80 5.42 11.15
N PRO A 117 -2.73 6.53 11.87
CA PRO A 117 -1.83 7.68 11.73
C PRO A 117 -0.49 7.44 12.45
N LEU A 118 0.63 7.68 11.78
CA LEU A 118 1.94 7.40 12.38
C LEU A 118 2.29 8.32 13.57
N GLY A 119 1.67 9.49 13.65
CA GLY A 119 1.83 10.42 14.78
C GLY A 119 1.11 10.00 16.06
N TYR A 120 0.26 8.96 16.00
CA TYR A 120 -0.53 8.47 17.15
C TYR A 120 -0.39 6.95 17.30
N PRO A 121 0.74 6.44 17.82
CA PRO A 121 1.05 5.00 17.83
C PRO A 121 -0.01 4.10 18.47
N HIS A 122 -0.74 4.63 19.49
CA HIS A 122 -1.81 3.89 20.17
C HIS A 122 -3.12 3.82 19.36
N ASN A 123 -3.22 4.55 18.26
CA ASN A 123 -4.43 4.63 17.41
C ASN A 123 -4.14 4.17 15.98
N ILE A 124 -3.03 3.49 15.73
CA ILE A 124 -2.69 2.99 14.40
C ILE A 124 -3.74 1.98 13.94
N GLN A 125 -4.27 2.26 12.77
CA GLN A 125 -5.18 1.41 12.04
C GLN A 125 -4.49 0.87 10.81
N LYS A 126 -5.01 -0.23 10.29
CA LYS A 126 -4.41 -0.98 9.19
C LYS A 126 -5.48 -1.29 8.16
N GLY A 127 -5.10 -1.20 6.91
CA GLY A 127 -5.94 -1.58 5.78
C GLY A 127 -5.09 -2.18 4.67
N SER A 128 -5.70 -2.99 3.84
CA SER A 128 -5.03 -3.51 2.65
C SER A 128 -5.98 -3.67 1.48
N LYS A 129 -5.40 -3.72 0.27
CA LYS A 129 -6.10 -3.97 -0.98
C LYS A 129 -5.25 -4.84 -1.88
N THR A 130 -5.86 -5.84 -2.47
CA THR A 130 -5.20 -6.73 -3.43
C THR A 130 -5.64 -6.38 -4.84
N LEU A 131 -4.67 -6.27 -5.77
CA LEU A 131 -4.94 -6.05 -7.18
C LEU A 131 -3.82 -6.63 -8.05
N THR A 132 -4.07 -6.74 -9.35
CA THR A 132 -3.06 -7.19 -10.31
C THR A 132 -2.44 -5.98 -11.02
N LEU A 133 -1.13 -5.84 -10.91
CA LEU A 133 -0.34 -4.89 -11.68
C LEU A 133 0.03 -5.50 -13.03
N ILE A 134 -0.09 -4.71 -14.09
CA ILE A 134 0.27 -5.10 -15.45
C ILE A 134 1.52 -4.29 -15.84
N PRO A 135 2.59 -4.94 -16.35
CA PRO A 135 3.81 -4.25 -16.78
C PRO A 135 3.51 -3.06 -17.69
N GLY A 136 4.05 -1.88 -17.36
CA GLY A 136 3.87 -0.65 -18.12
C GLY A 136 2.49 0.03 -18.00
N LYS A 137 1.51 -0.60 -17.36
CA LYS A 137 0.21 0.03 -17.10
C LYS A 137 0.26 0.80 -15.78
N HIS A 138 0.58 2.08 -15.86
CA HIS A 138 0.67 2.96 -14.70
C HIS A 138 -0.71 3.21 -14.06
N ILE A 139 -0.72 3.34 -12.72
CA ILE A 139 -1.90 3.74 -11.93
C ILE A 139 -1.59 5.12 -11.35
N LEU A 140 -2.08 6.16 -12.02
CA LEU A 140 -1.80 7.57 -11.73
C LEU A 140 -3.08 8.29 -11.26
N GLY A 141 -2.98 9.61 -11.06
CA GLY A 141 -4.09 10.47 -10.67
C GLY A 141 -4.61 10.13 -9.29
N GLU A 142 -5.86 9.70 -9.20
CA GLU A 142 -6.50 9.25 -7.95
C GLU A 142 -5.72 8.10 -7.31
N GLY A 143 -5.16 7.21 -8.11
CA GLY A 143 -4.35 6.08 -7.64
C GLY A 143 -5.18 4.96 -7.03
N VAL A 144 -4.53 4.18 -6.15
CA VAL A 144 -5.17 3.15 -5.34
C VAL A 144 -5.54 3.75 -3.99
N ILE A 145 -6.83 3.75 -3.66
CA ILE A 145 -7.33 4.28 -2.40
C ILE A 145 -7.38 3.16 -1.35
N ILE A 146 -6.77 3.39 -0.19
CA ILE A 146 -6.87 2.55 1.01
C ILE A 146 -7.63 3.36 2.06
N GLU A 147 -8.81 2.91 2.43
CA GLU A 147 -9.62 3.54 3.47
C GLU A 147 -9.29 2.98 4.85
N LEU A 148 -9.14 3.87 5.82
CA LEU A 148 -9.02 3.55 7.25
C LEU A 148 -10.20 4.17 8.01
N ASN A 149 -10.45 3.73 9.25
CA ASN A 149 -11.50 4.36 10.06
C ASN A 149 -11.17 5.83 10.39
N GLY A 150 -12.20 6.65 10.60
CA GLY A 150 -12.08 8.10 10.56
C GLY A 150 -11.69 8.80 11.86
N LEU A 151 -11.57 8.12 13.01
CA LEU A 151 -11.41 8.80 14.30
C LEU A 151 -10.19 8.31 15.08
N ILE A 152 -9.49 9.28 15.68
CA ILE A 152 -8.47 9.08 16.71
C ILE A 152 -9.11 9.41 18.05
N VAL A 153 -9.07 8.47 18.99
CA VAL A 153 -9.53 8.68 20.37
C VAL A 153 -8.33 8.58 21.30
N ASN A 154 -7.99 9.69 21.95
CA ASN A 154 -6.89 9.75 22.89
C ASN A 154 -7.43 9.99 24.32
N ILE A 155 -7.24 9.02 25.21
CA ILE A 155 -7.67 9.13 26.61
C ILE A 155 -6.60 9.92 27.39
N LEU A 156 -6.99 11.08 27.91
CA LEU A 156 -6.12 11.99 28.65
C LEU A 156 -6.14 11.73 30.16
N SER A 157 -7.17 11.02 30.67
CA SER A 157 -7.26 10.68 32.08
C SER A 157 -6.29 9.56 32.44
N GLN A 158 -5.65 9.68 33.59
CA GLN A 158 -4.90 8.57 34.17
C GLN A 158 -5.87 7.50 34.69
N PRO A 159 -5.54 6.21 34.57
CA PRO A 159 -6.33 5.16 35.19
C PRO A 159 -6.36 5.35 36.71
N PRO A 160 -7.45 4.97 37.38
CA PRO A 160 -7.53 4.99 38.82
C PRO A 160 -6.39 4.20 39.45
N LYS A 161 -5.74 4.73 40.50
CA LYS A 161 -4.65 4.05 41.21
C LYS A 161 -5.13 2.90 42.08
N GLU A 162 -6.39 2.92 42.47
CA GLU A 162 -7.04 1.94 43.34
C GLU A 162 -8.16 1.21 42.60
N ALA A 163 -8.55 0.05 43.11
CA ALA A 163 -9.69 -0.70 42.59
C ALA A 163 -10.98 0.08 42.79
N LEU A 164 -11.76 0.25 41.74
CA LEU A 164 -13.04 0.95 41.78
C LEU A 164 -14.05 0.16 42.58
N LYS A 165 -14.79 0.85 43.44
CA LYS A 165 -15.94 0.29 44.16
C LYS A 165 -17.15 0.23 43.24
N LYS A 166 -18.06 -0.74 43.51
CA LYS A 166 -19.30 -0.86 42.76
C LYS A 166 -20.08 0.46 42.83
N ARG A 167 -20.47 1.00 41.67
CA ARG A 167 -21.19 2.29 41.49
C ARG A 167 -20.37 3.55 41.78
N GLU A 168 -19.05 3.46 41.79
CA GLU A 168 -18.19 4.64 41.84
C GLU A 168 -18.15 5.29 40.44
N GLU A 169 -18.38 6.60 40.40
CA GLU A 169 -18.27 7.38 39.16
C GLU A 169 -16.82 7.79 38.92
N ILE A 170 -16.37 7.63 37.71
CA ILE A 170 -15.05 8.12 37.27
C ILE A 170 -15.22 9.13 36.15
N LEU A 171 -14.47 10.21 36.22
CA LEU A 171 -14.38 11.19 35.15
C LEU A 171 -13.33 10.77 34.16
N VAL A 172 -13.74 10.41 32.95
CA VAL A 172 -12.82 10.13 31.82
C VAL A 172 -12.78 11.34 30.92
N ARG A 173 -11.58 11.88 30.74
CA ARG A 173 -11.31 12.96 29.79
C ARG A 173 -10.67 12.36 28.53
N ALA A 174 -11.25 12.61 27.37
CA ALA A 174 -10.75 12.14 26.09
C ALA A 174 -10.69 13.28 25.08
N GLU A 175 -9.73 13.23 24.18
CA GLU A 175 -9.65 14.03 22.97
C GLU A 175 -10.05 13.17 21.77
N ILE A 176 -10.93 13.69 20.94
CA ILE A 176 -11.35 13.03 19.69
C ILE A 176 -10.92 13.92 18.53
N ARG A 177 -10.19 13.36 17.59
CA ARG A 177 -9.76 14.03 16.36
C ARG A 177 -10.18 13.21 15.14
N MET A 178 -10.40 13.91 14.03
CA MET A 178 -10.54 13.29 12.73
C MET A 178 -9.16 12.90 12.21
N LEU A 179 -9.06 11.71 11.63
CA LEU A 179 -7.85 11.15 11.02
C LEU A 179 -7.44 11.97 9.79
#